data_9eb0da56256acb75438c70a83db36f7c
#
_entry.id   9eb0da56256acb75438c70a83db36f7c
#
_cell.length_a   1.000
_cell.length_b   1.000
_cell.length_c   1.000
_cell.angle_alpha   90.00
_cell.angle_beta   90.00
_cell.angle_gamma   90.00
#
_symmetry.space_group_name_H-M   'P 1'
#
loop_
_entity.id
_entity.type
_entity.pdbx_description
1 polymer ?
#
loop_
_entity_poly.entity_id
_entity_poly.type
_entity_poly.pdbx_seq_one_letter_code
_entity_poly.pdbx_strand_id
1 'polypeptide(L)'
;MKKISILKFFTANAEQSKALEAKLIEFRKQLKQITTDDSESEIEALQNEIDRAQKEADALRTVQLKTISTAGFKALPHIKLSSMSAKQEFEQRKALILLCADITEAKFNTLHAPDFIQLYEDIVDIILKPSDELKGEKLSGSSFEFDLLEPFENEAGEKFTRIKFQVPKVAHSQALADIEDDEEREDFMFRVVTGLQKEDFKYLSLNDYLALKPQVGAFFQQSAAFFRPGMLNL
;
A
#
# COMPACT_ATOMS: atom_id res chain seq x y z
N MET A 1 4.81 -5.74 4.45
CA MET A 1 4.22 -5.06 5.63
C MET A 1 2.71 -5.11 5.48
N LYS A 2 1.99 -5.80 6.40
CA LYS A 2 0.52 -5.81 6.35
C LYS A 2 0.02 -4.47 6.88
N LYS A 3 -0.59 -3.65 6.05
CA LYS A 3 -1.33 -2.48 6.50
C LYS A 3 -2.77 -2.87 6.81
N ILE A 4 -3.32 -2.24 7.81
CA ILE A 4 -4.68 -2.48 8.31
C ILE A 4 -5.44 -1.16 8.35
N SER A 5 -6.75 -1.21 8.10
CA SER A 5 -7.69 -0.14 8.38
C SER A 5 -8.58 -0.56 9.53
N ILE A 6 -8.77 0.31 10.52
CA ILE A 6 -9.69 0.08 11.66
C ILE A 6 -10.91 0.97 11.45
N LEU A 7 -12.04 0.33 11.17
CA LEU A 7 -13.28 1.00 10.84
C LEU A 7 -14.16 1.17 12.10
N LYS A 8 -14.88 2.28 12.19
CA LYS A 8 -15.65 2.61 13.39
C LYS A 8 -16.98 1.86 13.48
N PHE A 9 -17.68 1.74 12.37
CA PHE A 9 -19.05 1.21 12.32
C PHE A 9 -19.10 -0.19 11.70
N PHE A 10 -18.09 -0.58 10.94
CA PHE A 10 -17.96 -1.94 10.39
C PHE A 10 -17.54 -2.93 11.46
N THR A 11 -18.06 -4.15 11.37
CA THR A 11 -17.59 -5.28 12.19
C THR A 11 -17.69 -6.58 11.41
N ALA A 12 -16.68 -7.42 11.56
CA ALA A 12 -16.64 -8.76 10.98
C ALA A 12 -17.72 -9.69 11.61
N ASN A 13 -18.08 -9.44 12.89
CA ASN A 13 -19.08 -10.19 13.64
C ASN A 13 -19.88 -9.26 14.56
N ALA A 14 -21.13 -8.96 14.18
CA ALA A 14 -21.97 -8.01 14.88
C ALA A 14 -22.35 -8.46 16.32
N GLU A 15 -22.61 -9.76 16.54
CA GLU A 15 -23.00 -10.26 17.86
C GLU A 15 -21.82 -10.19 18.83
N GLN A 16 -20.63 -10.63 18.38
CA GLN A 16 -19.42 -10.58 19.20
C GLN A 16 -19.02 -9.12 19.50
N SER A 17 -19.13 -8.22 18.53
CA SER A 17 -18.85 -6.79 18.73
C SER A 17 -19.76 -6.19 19.79
N LYS A 18 -21.07 -6.47 19.72
CA LYS A 18 -22.04 -5.99 20.70
C LYS A 18 -21.77 -6.54 22.11
N ALA A 19 -21.37 -7.82 22.21
CA ALA A 19 -21.01 -8.42 23.48
C ALA A 19 -19.76 -7.77 24.10
N LEU A 20 -18.73 -7.49 23.28
CA LEU A 20 -17.51 -6.80 23.73
C LEU A 20 -17.78 -5.34 24.13
N GLU A 21 -18.62 -4.63 23.40
CA GLU A 21 -19.03 -3.26 23.78
C GLU A 21 -19.75 -3.24 25.12
N ALA A 22 -20.65 -4.19 25.36
CA ALA A 22 -21.34 -4.31 26.67
C ALA A 22 -20.34 -4.57 27.82
N LYS A 23 -19.36 -5.46 27.63
CA LYS A 23 -18.28 -5.69 28.60
C LYS A 23 -17.44 -4.45 28.85
N LEU A 24 -17.05 -3.74 27.81
CA LEU A 24 -16.27 -2.49 27.92
C LEU A 24 -17.02 -1.42 28.72
N ILE A 25 -18.32 -1.29 28.51
CA ILE A 25 -19.16 -0.36 29.28
C ILE A 25 -19.16 -0.75 30.77
N GLU A 26 -19.33 -2.04 31.07
CA GLU A 26 -19.36 -2.54 32.44
C GLU A 26 -17.99 -2.35 33.13
N PHE A 27 -16.88 -2.74 32.52
CA PHE A 27 -15.54 -2.54 33.08
C PHE A 27 -15.21 -1.07 33.34
N ARG A 28 -15.56 -0.18 32.39
CA ARG A 28 -15.38 1.28 32.57
C ARG A 28 -16.25 1.84 33.69
N LYS A 29 -17.42 1.26 33.91
CA LYS A 29 -18.29 1.65 35.04
C LYS A 29 -17.68 1.20 36.36
N GLN A 30 -17.17 -0.03 36.44
CA GLN A 30 -16.47 -0.54 37.63
C GLN A 30 -15.24 0.30 37.94
N LEU A 31 -14.41 0.64 36.94
CA LEU A 31 -13.24 1.50 37.15
C LEU A 31 -13.58 2.89 37.71
N LYS A 32 -14.75 3.45 37.34
CA LYS A 32 -15.22 4.73 37.90
C LYS A 32 -15.75 4.63 39.33
N GLN A 33 -16.10 3.45 39.81
CA GLN A 33 -16.61 3.20 41.16
C GLN A 33 -15.49 2.86 42.15
N ILE A 34 -14.28 2.58 41.69
CA ILE A 34 -13.09 2.37 42.51
C ILE A 34 -12.79 3.66 43.27
N THR A 35 -12.62 3.56 44.58
CA THR A 35 -12.30 4.67 45.48
C THR A 35 -10.80 4.63 45.81
N THR A 36 -10.31 5.69 46.47
CA THR A 36 -8.89 5.83 46.86
C THR A 36 -8.39 4.79 47.87
N ASP A 37 -9.29 4.01 48.48
CA ASP A 37 -8.99 2.94 49.45
C ASP A 37 -8.77 1.55 48.77
N ASP A 38 -9.06 1.43 47.47
CA ASP A 38 -8.91 0.19 46.73
C ASP A 38 -7.42 -0.03 46.34
N SER A 39 -7.01 -1.29 46.25
CA SER A 39 -5.61 -1.60 45.98
C SER A 39 -5.21 -1.24 44.54
N GLU A 40 -3.99 -0.67 44.35
CA GLU A 40 -3.43 -0.42 43.02
C GLU A 40 -3.49 -1.65 42.10
N SER A 41 -3.37 -2.85 42.67
CA SER A 41 -3.45 -4.11 41.92
C SER A 41 -4.81 -4.38 41.31
N GLU A 42 -5.94 -3.94 41.93
CA GLU A 42 -7.28 -4.10 41.39
C GLU A 42 -7.53 -3.13 40.23
N ILE A 43 -7.01 -1.92 40.35
CA ILE A 43 -7.07 -0.91 39.27
C ILE A 43 -6.30 -1.42 38.05
N GLU A 44 -5.08 -1.93 38.26
CA GLU A 44 -4.24 -2.46 37.18
C GLU A 44 -4.89 -3.70 36.51
N ALA A 45 -5.45 -4.60 37.30
CA ALA A 45 -6.14 -5.76 36.76
C ALA A 45 -7.33 -5.38 35.87
N LEU A 46 -8.15 -4.43 36.32
CA LEU A 46 -9.32 -3.97 35.56
C LEU A 46 -8.91 -3.20 34.31
N GLN A 47 -7.83 -2.41 34.36
CA GLN A 47 -7.27 -1.72 33.21
C GLN A 47 -6.79 -2.72 32.15
N ASN A 48 -6.10 -3.78 32.56
CA ASN A 48 -5.65 -4.85 31.68
C ASN A 48 -6.83 -5.58 30.99
N GLU A 49 -7.94 -5.77 31.70
CA GLU A 49 -9.17 -6.35 31.13
C GLU A 49 -9.82 -5.42 30.10
N ILE A 50 -9.84 -4.11 30.37
CA ILE A 50 -10.33 -3.10 29.44
C ILE A 50 -9.49 -3.10 28.17
N ASP A 51 -8.17 -3.07 28.29
CA ASP A 51 -7.25 -3.03 27.16
C ASP A 51 -7.35 -4.29 26.30
N ARG A 52 -7.52 -5.44 26.94
CA ARG A 52 -7.76 -6.72 26.25
C ARG A 52 -9.08 -6.70 25.46
N ALA A 53 -10.17 -6.32 26.10
CA ALA A 53 -11.48 -6.26 25.46
C ALA A 53 -11.50 -5.21 24.32
N GLN A 54 -10.81 -4.08 24.49
CA GLN A 54 -10.67 -3.07 23.45
C GLN A 54 -9.90 -3.62 22.25
N LYS A 55 -8.78 -4.32 22.48
CA LYS A 55 -7.99 -4.95 21.42
C LYS A 55 -8.79 -6.02 20.65
N GLU A 56 -9.60 -6.80 21.35
CA GLU A 56 -10.49 -7.77 20.71
C GLU A 56 -11.58 -7.09 19.88
N ALA A 57 -12.16 -5.99 20.36
CA ALA A 57 -13.16 -5.21 19.63
C ALA A 57 -12.56 -4.56 18.37
N ASP A 58 -11.35 -4.00 18.48
CA ASP A 58 -10.64 -3.40 17.34
C ASP A 58 -10.25 -4.45 16.30
N ALA A 59 -9.91 -5.66 16.71
CA ALA A 59 -9.64 -6.77 15.79
C ALA A 59 -10.87 -7.12 14.92
N LEU A 60 -12.09 -7.05 15.47
CA LEU A 60 -13.32 -7.26 14.71
C LEU A 60 -13.64 -6.14 13.71
N ARG A 61 -13.06 -4.96 13.92
CA ARG A 61 -13.22 -3.77 13.06
C ARG A 61 -12.07 -3.59 12.08
N THR A 62 -11.08 -4.48 12.14
CA THR A 62 -9.88 -4.39 11.32
C THR A 62 -10.10 -5.03 9.96
N VAL A 63 -9.73 -4.29 8.91
CA VAL A 63 -9.66 -4.76 7.53
C VAL A 63 -8.20 -4.80 7.10
N GLN A 64 -7.77 -5.94 6.55
CA GLN A 64 -6.44 -6.10 5.98
C GLN A 64 -6.37 -5.42 4.62
N LEU A 65 -5.30 -4.64 4.39
CA LEU A 65 -5.08 -3.93 3.14
C LEU A 65 -3.86 -4.51 2.41
N LYS A 66 -3.97 -4.61 1.10
CA LYS A 66 -2.90 -5.06 0.22
C LYS A 66 -2.64 -4.05 -0.90
N THR A 67 -1.46 -4.13 -1.47
CA THR A 67 -1.08 -3.35 -2.64
C THR A 67 -1.83 -3.85 -3.88
N ILE A 68 -1.77 -3.07 -4.96
CA ILE A 68 -2.34 -3.41 -6.26
C ILE A 68 -1.20 -3.55 -7.28
N SER A 69 -1.32 -4.49 -8.22
CA SER A 69 -0.40 -4.56 -9.35
C SER A 69 -0.65 -3.44 -10.35
N THR A 70 0.34 -3.13 -11.18
CA THR A 70 0.16 -2.13 -12.26
C THR A 70 -0.97 -2.51 -13.21
N ALA A 71 -1.12 -3.80 -13.53
CA ALA A 71 -2.24 -4.28 -14.33
C ALA A 71 -3.58 -4.09 -13.63
N GLY A 72 -3.66 -4.41 -12.34
CA GLY A 72 -4.87 -4.19 -11.53
C GLY A 72 -5.26 -2.72 -11.47
N PHE A 73 -4.28 -1.83 -11.31
CA PHE A 73 -4.50 -0.39 -11.32
C PHE A 73 -4.99 0.12 -12.69
N LYS A 74 -4.33 -0.29 -13.79
CA LYS A 74 -4.73 0.07 -15.16
C LYS A 74 -6.13 -0.49 -15.54
N ALA A 75 -6.57 -1.57 -14.90
CA ALA A 75 -7.88 -2.20 -15.12
C ALA A 75 -9.02 -1.57 -14.29
N LEU A 76 -8.73 -0.61 -13.41
CA LEU A 76 -9.78 0.08 -12.66
C LEU A 76 -10.77 0.76 -13.61
N PRO A 77 -12.08 0.72 -13.32
CA PRO A 77 -13.07 1.39 -14.14
C PRO A 77 -12.77 2.90 -14.20
N HIS A 78 -12.98 3.49 -15.36
CA HIS A 78 -12.86 4.93 -15.59
C HIS A 78 -11.47 5.55 -15.37
N ILE A 79 -10.42 4.75 -15.19
CA ILE A 79 -9.05 5.23 -14.88
C ILE A 79 -8.47 6.17 -15.94
N LYS A 80 -8.93 6.07 -17.19
CA LYS A 80 -8.46 6.91 -18.31
C LYS A 80 -9.26 8.21 -18.50
N LEU A 81 -10.31 8.44 -17.71
CA LEU A 81 -11.14 9.64 -17.84
C LEU A 81 -10.47 10.81 -17.11
N SER A 82 -10.41 11.97 -17.77
CA SER A 82 -9.93 13.22 -17.19
C SER A 82 -10.91 13.83 -16.19
N SER A 83 -12.20 13.49 -16.31
CA SER A 83 -13.25 13.87 -15.35
C SER A 83 -14.27 12.75 -15.23
N MET A 84 -14.79 12.55 -14.05
CA MET A 84 -15.77 11.50 -13.74
C MET A 84 -17.04 12.10 -13.14
N SER A 85 -18.19 11.51 -13.47
CA SER A 85 -19.43 11.75 -12.74
C SER A 85 -19.37 11.10 -11.34
N ALA A 86 -20.21 11.53 -10.40
CA ALA A 86 -20.28 10.94 -9.06
C ALA A 86 -20.53 9.42 -9.09
N LYS A 87 -21.30 8.92 -10.07
CA LYS A 87 -21.52 7.47 -10.25
C LYS A 87 -20.24 6.75 -10.66
N GLN A 88 -19.49 7.30 -11.61
CA GLN A 88 -18.23 6.73 -12.08
C GLN A 88 -17.15 6.75 -10.98
N GLU A 89 -17.08 7.83 -10.19
CA GLU A 89 -16.21 7.88 -9.02
C GLU A 89 -16.56 6.80 -7.99
N PHE A 90 -17.83 6.60 -7.71
CA PHE A 90 -18.28 5.54 -6.80
C PHE A 90 -17.91 4.16 -7.32
N GLU A 91 -18.11 3.88 -8.61
CA GLU A 91 -17.76 2.61 -9.25
C GLU A 91 -16.25 2.35 -9.16
N GLN A 92 -15.42 3.37 -9.41
CA GLN A 92 -13.98 3.25 -9.31
C GLN A 92 -13.52 3.01 -7.87
N ARG A 93 -14.05 3.76 -6.89
CA ARG A 93 -13.74 3.58 -5.46
C ARG A 93 -14.15 2.20 -4.96
N LYS A 94 -15.36 1.73 -5.35
CA LYS A 94 -15.82 0.37 -5.04
C LYS A 94 -14.85 -0.68 -5.58
N ALA A 95 -14.47 -0.57 -6.86
CA ALA A 95 -13.56 -1.52 -7.48
C ALA A 95 -12.20 -1.55 -6.78
N LEU A 96 -11.65 -0.38 -6.45
CA LEU A 96 -10.39 -0.27 -5.73
C LEU A 96 -10.46 -0.92 -4.34
N ILE A 97 -11.52 -0.66 -3.58
CA ILE A 97 -11.72 -1.25 -2.26
C ILE A 97 -11.80 -2.78 -2.35
N LEU A 98 -12.59 -3.32 -3.28
CA LEU A 98 -12.72 -4.77 -3.46
C LEU A 98 -11.41 -5.45 -3.92
N LEU A 99 -10.54 -4.72 -4.60
CA LEU A 99 -9.22 -5.23 -5.01
C LEU A 99 -8.19 -5.17 -3.88
N CYS A 100 -8.22 -4.12 -3.06
CA CYS A 100 -7.16 -3.85 -2.09
C CYS A 100 -7.51 -4.19 -0.64
N ALA A 101 -8.79 -4.37 -0.30
CA ALA A 101 -9.24 -4.75 1.04
C ALA A 101 -9.70 -6.21 1.05
N ASP A 102 -9.42 -6.90 2.17
CA ASP A 102 -9.90 -8.28 2.36
C ASP A 102 -11.37 -8.29 2.83
N ILE A 103 -12.25 -7.76 1.97
CA ILE A 103 -13.70 -7.77 2.18
C ILE A 103 -14.42 -8.31 0.96
N THR A 104 -15.50 -9.04 1.19
CA THR A 104 -16.39 -9.51 0.12
C THR A 104 -17.34 -8.40 -0.33
N GLU A 105 -17.92 -8.52 -1.52
CA GLU A 105 -18.94 -7.56 -2.00
C GLU A 105 -20.16 -7.49 -1.06
N ALA A 106 -20.56 -8.62 -0.47
CA ALA A 106 -21.63 -8.63 0.51
C ALA A 106 -21.30 -7.77 1.74
N LYS A 107 -20.08 -7.86 2.27
CA LYS A 107 -19.59 -7.02 3.38
C LYS A 107 -19.42 -5.57 2.95
N PHE A 108 -18.94 -5.31 1.73
CA PHE A 108 -18.87 -3.95 1.18
C PHE A 108 -20.23 -3.26 1.22
N ASN A 109 -21.30 -3.95 0.82
CA ASN A 109 -22.66 -3.41 0.81
C ASN A 109 -23.22 -3.12 2.23
N THR A 110 -22.57 -3.59 3.28
CA THR A 110 -22.92 -3.29 4.69
C THR A 110 -22.09 -2.16 5.28
N LEU A 111 -21.11 -1.61 4.55
CA LEU A 111 -20.32 -0.49 5.04
C LEU A 111 -21.18 0.77 5.25
N HIS A 112 -20.93 1.47 6.34
CA HIS A 112 -21.45 2.81 6.54
C HIS A 112 -20.63 3.83 5.73
N ALA A 113 -21.25 4.92 5.33
CA ALA A 113 -20.60 5.92 4.50
C ALA A 113 -19.26 6.45 5.08
N PRO A 114 -19.12 6.73 6.39
CA PRO A 114 -17.82 7.12 6.95
C PRO A 114 -16.74 6.03 6.81
N ASP A 115 -17.09 4.76 7.03
CA ASP A 115 -16.15 3.65 6.90
C ASP A 115 -15.73 3.41 5.45
N PHE A 116 -16.65 3.60 4.50
CA PHE A 116 -16.34 3.57 3.07
C PHE A 116 -15.31 4.65 2.68
N ILE A 117 -15.49 5.88 3.17
CA ILE A 117 -14.57 7.00 2.93
C ILE A 117 -13.21 6.69 3.54
N GLN A 118 -13.17 6.31 4.81
CA GLN A 118 -11.94 5.98 5.54
C GLN A 118 -11.16 4.86 4.85
N LEU A 119 -11.85 3.78 4.46
CA LEU A 119 -11.24 2.63 3.82
C LEU A 119 -10.63 3.00 2.46
N TYR A 120 -11.31 3.83 1.68
CA TYR A 120 -10.80 4.35 0.41
C TYR A 120 -9.55 5.21 0.62
N GLU A 121 -9.58 6.15 1.57
CA GLU A 121 -8.44 7.03 1.89
C GLU A 121 -7.23 6.23 2.37
N ASP A 122 -7.43 5.25 3.26
CA ASP A 122 -6.36 4.36 3.75
C ASP A 122 -5.73 3.55 2.61
N ILE A 123 -6.55 3.05 1.68
CA ILE A 123 -6.05 2.32 0.50
C ILE A 123 -5.25 3.25 -0.41
N VAL A 124 -5.76 4.43 -0.73
CA VAL A 124 -5.08 5.40 -1.60
C VAL A 124 -3.74 5.82 -0.99
N ASP A 125 -3.71 6.08 0.34
CA ASP A 125 -2.46 6.40 1.05
C ASP A 125 -1.41 5.28 0.93
N ILE A 126 -1.85 4.03 0.89
CA ILE A 126 -0.95 2.89 0.74
C ILE A 126 -0.47 2.75 -0.70
N ILE A 127 -1.39 2.67 -1.66
CA ILE A 127 -1.05 2.28 -3.04
C ILE A 127 -0.30 3.36 -3.82
N LEU A 128 -0.44 4.64 -3.44
CA LEU A 128 0.25 5.75 -4.08
C LEU A 128 1.60 6.09 -3.45
N LYS A 129 2.00 5.44 -2.36
CA LYS A 129 3.34 5.62 -1.78
C LYS A 129 4.35 4.72 -2.47
N PRO A 130 5.50 5.25 -2.91
CA PRO A 130 6.60 4.43 -3.41
C PRO A 130 7.07 3.40 -2.37
N SER A 131 7.45 2.21 -2.81
CA SER A 131 7.83 1.13 -1.90
C SER A 131 9.11 1.39 -1.12
N ASP A 132 10.03 2.19 -1.64
CA ASP A 132 11.22 2.64 -0.94
C ASP A 132 10.88 3.57 0.23
N GLU A 133 9.88 4.44 0.07
CA GLU A 133 9.34 5.27 1.16
C GLU A 133 8.63 4.41 2.21
N LEU A 134 7.82 3.43 1.78
CA LEU A 134 7.13 2.50 2.69
C LEU A 134 8.10 1.65 3.52
N LYS A 135 9.29 1.35 2.99
CA LYS A 135 10.36 0.62 3.69
C LYS A 135 11.23 1.53 4.56
N GLY A 136 11.15 2.85 4.38
CA GLY A 136 12.05 3.80 5.01
C GLY A 136 13.47 3.80 4.41
N GLU A 137 13.66 3.20 3.24
CA GLU A 137 14.94 3.06 2.54
C GLU A 137 14.84 3.70 1.15
N LYS A 138 14.96 5.03 1.12
CA LYS A 138 14.79 5.78 -0.11
C LYS A 138 15.89 5.47 -1.13
N LEU A 139 15.49 5.16 -2.37
CA LEU A 139 16.40 4.99 -3.49
C LEU A 139 17.22 6.27 -3.73
N SER A 140 18.50 6.10 -4.00
CA SER A 140 19.45 7.19 -4.28
C SER A 140 20.19 6.91 -5.57
N GLY A 141 20.94 7.90 -6.09
CA GLY A 141 21.80 7.72 -7.27
C GLY A 141 22.83 6.59 -7.14
N SER A 142 23.26 6.27 -5.92
CA SER A 142 24.18 5.16 -5.66
C SER A 142 23.52 3.79 -5.51
N SER A 143 22.19 3.70 -5.61
CA SER A 143 21.45 2.44 -5.52
C SER A 143 21.44 1.73 -6.85
N PHE A 144 22.13 0.58 -6.94
CA PHE A 144 22.19 -0.28 -8.12
C PHE A 144 21.39 -1.58 -7.98
N GLU A 145 20.77 -1.78 -6.83
CA GLU A 145 19.87 -2.90 -6.54
C GLU A 145 18.67 -2.38 -5.76
N PHE A 146 17.54 -3.05 -5.89
CA PHE A 146 16.30 -2.73 -5.19
C PHE A 146 15.53 -3.99 -4.86
N ASP A 147 15.24 -4.22 -3.57
CA ASP A 147 14.38 -5.29 -3.11
C ASP A 147 12.91 -4.88 -3.33
N LEU A 148 12.15 -5.72 -4.02
CA LEU A 148 10.73 -5.47 -4.23
C LEU A 148 9.95 -5.52 -2.90
N LEU A 149 8.94 -4.70 -2.76
CA LEU A 149 7.98 -4.77 -1.66
C LEU A 149 7.11 -6.02 -1.79
N GLU A 150 6.68 -6.30 -3.04
CA GLU A 150 5.88 -7.46 -3.39
C GLU A 150 6.61 -8.28 -4.46
N PRO A 151 7.36 -9.32 -4.03
CA PRO A 151 7.95 -10.27 -4.97
C PRO A 151 6.89 -10.91 -5.86
N PHE A 152 7.21 -11.14 -7.13
CA PHE A 152 6.28 -11.78 -8.07
C PHE A 152 6.95 -12.89 -8.88
N GLU A 153 6.14 -13.72 -9.51
CA GLU A 153 6.55 -14.76 -10.46
C GLU A 153 5.87 -14.48 -11.79
N ASN A 154 6.64 -14.49 -12.87
CA ASN A 154 6.12 -14.27 -14.21
C ASN A 154 5.56 -15.56 -14.84
N GLU A 155 5.00 -15.46 -16.05
CA GLU A 155 4.42 -16.61 -16.76
C GLU A 155 5.44 -17.70 -17.11
N ALA A 156 6.74 -17.36 -17.17
CA ALA A 156 7.81 -18.31 -17.41
C ALA A 156 8.26 -19.03 -16.12
N GLY A 157 7.68 -18.70 -14.95
CA GLY A 157 8.06 -19.26 -13.66
C GLY A 157 9.29 -18.61 -13.04
N GLU A 158 9.74 -17.47 -13.57
CA GLU A 158 10.85 -16.72 -13.01
C GLU A 158 10.38 -15.89 -11.82
N LYS A 159 11.14 -15.94 -10.71
CA LYS A 159 10.84 -15.22 -9.47
C LYS A 159 11.67 -13.97 -9.35
N PHE A 160 10.99 -12.85 -9.21
CA PHE A 160 11.59 -11.55 -8.99
C PHE A 160 11.37 -11.12 -7.53
N THR A 161 12.45 -11.08 -6.77
CA THR A 161 12.47 -10.57 -5.39
C THR A 161 13.25 -9.27 -5.30
N ARG A 162 14.19 -9.08 -6.26
CA ARG A 162 15.12 -7.95 -6.33
C ARG A 162 15.36 -7.56 -7.78
N ILE A 163 15.42 -6.27 -8.02
CA ILE A 163 15.82 -5.69 -9.32
C ILE A 163 17.29 -5.25 -9.22
N LYS A 164 18.10 -5.63 -10.21
CA LYS A 164 19.47 -5.13 -10.41
C LYS A 164 19.47 -4.15 -11.56
N PHE A 165 19.83 -2.90 -11.28
CA PHE A 165 19.82 -1.86 -12.30
C PHE A 165 21.00 -2.01 -13.27
N GLN A 166 20.70 -1.95 -14.55
CA GLN A 166 21.66 -1.94 -15.64
C GLN A 166 21.85 -0.49 -16.12
N VAL A 167 23.10 -0.08 -16.28
CA VAL A 167 23.41 1.25 -16.78
C VAL A 167 23.20 1.30 -18.30
N PRO A 168 22.34 2.20 -18.83
CA PRO A 168 22.14 2.34 -20.26
C PRO A 168 23.42 2.73 -21.00
N LYS A 169 23.57 2.24 -22.23
CA LYS A 169 24.63 2.66 -23.16
C LYS A 169 24.12 3.81 -24.04
N VAL A 170 25.02 4.57 -24.65
CA VAL A 170 24.67 5.65 -25.61
C VAL A 170 23.75 5.16 -26.72
N ALA A 171 23.95 3.92 -27.22
CA ALA A 171 23.05 3.31 -28.20
C ALA A 171 21.59 3.19 -27.71
N HIS A 172 21.37 2.96 -26.41
CA HIS A 172 20.01 2.94 -25.83
C HIS A 172 19.40 4.34 -25.82
N SER A 173 20.20 5.40 -25.53
CA SER A 173 19.73 6.77 -25.60
C SER A 173 19.36 7.19 -27.03
N GLN A 174 20.12 6.71 -28.00
CA GLN A 174 19.81 6.93 -29.42
C GLN A 174 18.51 6.21 -29.81
N ALA A 175 18.35 4.93 -29.47
CA ALA A 175 17.11 4.20 -29.72
C ALA A 175 15.90 4.84 -29.03
N LEU A 176 16.09 5.34 -27.81
CA LEU A 176 15.02 6.05 -27.07
C LEU A 176 14.59 7.34 -27.79
N ALA A 177 15.51 8.04 -28.47
CA ALA A 177 15.18 9.28 -29.19
C ALA A 177 14.28 9.02 -30.41
N ASP A 178 14.32 7.82 -30.98
CA ASP A 178 13.51 7.43 -32.13
C ASP A 178 12.09 6.96 -31.76
N ILE A 179 11.79 6.82 -30.45
CA ILE A 179 10.47 6.41 -29.96
C ILE A 179 9.65 7.70 -29.69
N GLU A 180 8.53 7.86 -30.39
CA GLU A 180 7.64 9.04 -30.26
C GLU A 180 6.60 8.87 -29.15
N ASP A 181 6.08 7.64 -28.93
CA ASP A 181 5.05 7.35 -27.93
C ASP A 181 5.61 7.33 -26.52
N ASP A 182 4.99 8.08 -25.61
CA ASP A 182 5.49 8.24 -24.24
C ASP A 182 5.39 6.92 -23.43
N GLU A 183 4.38 6.08 -23.67
CA GLU A 183 4.23 4.79 -22.97
C GLU A 183 5.28 3.79 -23.50
N GLU A 184 5.55 3.78 -24.80
CA GLU A 184 6.63 2.97 -25.38
C GLU A 184 8.02 3.43 -24.92
N ARG A 185 8.24 4.74 -24.78
CA ARG A 185 9.49 5.30 -24.23
C ARG A 185 9.71 4.83 -22.79
N GLU A 186 8.68 4.89 -21.96
CA GLU A 186 8.74 4.46 -20.58
C GLU A 186 9.00 2.94 -20.50
N ASP A 187 8.27 2.13 -21.24
CA ASP A 187 8.47 0.68 -21.33
C ASP A 187 9.89 0.33 -21.75
N PHE A 188 10.44 1.03 -22.75
CA PHE A 188 11.81 0.84 -23.22
C PHE A 188 12.85 1.15 -22.12
N MET A 189 12.71 2.29 -21.45
CA MET A 189 13.61 2.69 -20.35
C MET A 189 13.58 1.67 -19.22
N PHE A 190 12.38 1.22 -18.80
CA PHE A 190 12.24 0.20 -17.77
C PHE A 190 12.94 -1.12 -18.18
N ARG A 191 12.71 -1.62 -19.38
CA ARG A 191 13.36 -2.87 -19.87
C ARG A 191 14.87 -2.75 -19.85
N VAL A 192 15.41 -1.63 -20.34
CA VAL A 192 16.87 -1.44 -20.40
C VAL A 192 17.49 -1.39 -19.01
N VAL A 193 16.85 -0.70 -18.06
CA VAL A 193 17.43 -0.48 -16.73
C VAL A 193 17.14 -1.64 -15.77
N THR A 194 15.95 -2.22 -15.81
CA THR A 194 15.55 -3.27 -14.85
C THR A 194 15.77 -4.68 -15.35
N GLY A 195 15.90 -4.87 -16.67
CA GLY A 195 15.95 -6.19 -17.30
C GLY A 195 14.61 -6.92 -17.39
N LEU A 196 13.53 -6.33 -16.82
CA LEU A 196 12.17 -6.89 -16.91
C LEU A 196 11.67 -6.84 -18.35
N GLN A 197 10.93 -7.85 -18.78
CA GLN A 197 10.23 -7.82 -20.05
C GLN A 197 8.93 -7.00 -19.93
N LYS A 198 8.39 -6.52 -21.05
CA LYS A 198 7.14 -5.74 -21.06
C LYS A 198 5.99 -6.48 -20.36
N GLU A 199 5.92 -7.78 -20.56
CA GLU A 199 4.92 -8.67 -19.99
C GLU A 199 5.04 -8.82 -18.47
N ASP A 200 6.23 -8.60 -17.90
CA ASP A 200 6.47 -8.70 -16.45
C ASP A 200 5.90 -7.52 -15.68
N PHE A 201 5.78 -6.35 -16.31
CA PHE A 201 5.30 -5.12 -15.65
C PHE A 201 3.89 -5.27 -15.09
N LYS A 202 3.05 -6.12 -15.67
CA LYS A 202 1.68 -6.36 -15.17
C LYS A 202 1.65 -6.97 -13.78
N TYR A 203 2.72 -7.67 -13.35
CA TYR A 203 2.85 -8.29 -12.04
C TYR A 203 3.48 -7.37 -11.01
N LEU A 204 4.24 -6.36 -11.45
CA LEU A 204 4.89 -5.41 -10.56
C LEU A 204 3.84 -4.66 -9.74
N SER A 205 4.05 -4.54 -8.43
CA SER A 205 3.18 -3.72 -7.59
C SER A 205 3.25 -2.24 -8.00
N LEU A 206 2.15 -1.52 -7.85
CA LEU A 206 2.14 -0.07 -8.14
C LEU A 206 3.16 0.66 -7.26
N ASN A 207 3.33 0.25 -6.01
CA ASN A 207 4.31 0.84 -5.09
C ASN A 207 5.75 0.64 -5.59
N ASP A 208 6.09 -0.58 -6.07
CA ASP A 208 7.41 -0.86 -6.62
C ASP A 208 7.64 -0.09 -7.93
N TYR A 209 6.63 -0.04 -8.80
CA TYR A 209 6.69 0.78 -10.01
C TYR A 209 6.95 2.25 -9.70
N LEU A 210 6.25 2.83 -8.70
CA LEU A 210 6.43 4.24 -8.29
C LEU A 210 7.82 4.51 -7.70
N ALA A 211 8.42 3.53 -7.01
CA ALA A 211 9.79 3.64 -6.50
C ALA A 211 10.83 3.54 -7.62
N LEU A 212 10.62 2.60 -8.56
CA LEU A 212 11.56 2.35 -9.66
C LEU A 212 11.55 3.45 -10.71
N LYS A 213 10.39 4.06 -11.00
CA LYS A 213 10.22 5.02 -12.10
C LYS A 213 11.21 6.21 -12.06
N PRO A 214 11.39 6.93 -10.93
CA PRO A 214 12.37 8.00 -10.84
C PRO A 214 13.82 7.51 -11.05
N GLN A 215 14.17 6.35 -10.51
CA GLN A 215 15.51 5.77 -10.64
C GLN A 215 15.78 5.37 -12.09
N VAL A 216 14.84 4.73 -12.77
CA VAL A 216 14.92 4.41 -14.21
C VAL A 216 15.13 5.66 -15.04
N GLY A 217 14.34 6.72 -14.78
CA GLY A 217 14.52 8.02 -15.45
C GLY A 217 15.88 8.62 -15.20
N ALA A 218 16.41 8.54 -13.99
CA ALA A 218 17.71 9.09 -13.63
C ALA A 218 18.85 8.45 -14.45
N PHE A 219 18.82 7.15 -14.73
CA PHE A 219 19.85 6.48 -15.55
C PHE A 219 19.96 7.01 -16.98
N PHE A 220 18.90 7.60 -17.52
CA PHE A 220 18.91 8.21 -18.86
C PHE A 220 19.18 9.71 -18.85
N GLN A 221 18.93 10.39 -17.73
CA GLN A 221 18.90 11.86 -17.67
C GLN A 221 20.03 12.47 -16.85
N GLN A 222 20.59 11.72 -15.88
CA GLN A 222 21.59 12.25 -14.96
C GLN A 222 23.01 11.98 -15.41
N SER A 223 23.93 12.84 -15.01
CA SER A 223 25.37 12.65 -15.24
C SER A 223 25.94 11.55 -14.33
N ALA A 224 27.11 11.02 -14.68
CA ALA A 224 27.80 10.02 -13.89
C ALA A 224 28.10 10.47 -12.43
N ALA A 225 28.16 11.79 -12.19
CA ALA A 225 28.36 12.32 -10.85
C ALA A 225 27.19 12.04 -9.90
N PHE A 226 25.96 11.98 -10.43
CA PHE A 226 24.74 11.62 -9.66
C PHE A 226 24.81 10.22 -9.04
N PHE A 227 25.47 9.28 -9.73
CA PHE A 227 25.55 7.88 -9.33
C PHE A 227 26.77 7.56 -8.43
N ARG A 228 27.57 8.56 -8.08
CA ARG A 228 28.67 8.38 -7.13
C ARG A 228 28.13 8.39 -5.70
N PRO A 229 28.66 7.53 -4.80
CA PRO A 229 28.40 7.67 -3.38
C PRO A 229 28.76 9.10 -2.95
N GLY A 230 27.86 9.75 -2.22
CA GLY A 230 28.16 11.07 -1.66
C GLY A 230 29.49 10.98 -0.89
N MET A 231 30.46 11.83 -1.21
CA MET A 231 31.61 11.99 -0.33
C MET A 231 31.05 12.48 1.00
N LEU A 232 31.23 11.68 2.05
CA LEU A 232 31.08 12.14 3.42
C LEU A 232 31.98 13.38 3.51
N ASN A 233 31.38 14.54 3.77
CA ASN A 233 32.12 15.74 4.13
C ASN A 233 32.89 15.39 5.41
N LEU A 234 34.18 15.09 5.26
CA LEU A 234 35.14 14.97 6.35
C LEU A 234 35.37 16.34 6.94
#